data_957340738ce490cf69cb5b14f2d7af21
#
_entry.id   957340738ce490cf69cb5b14f2d7af21
#
_cell.length_a   1.000
_cell.length_b   1.000
_cell.length_c   1.000
_cell.angle_alpha   90.00
_cell.angle_beta   90.00
_cell.angle_gamma   90.00
#
_symmetry.space_group_name_H-M   'P 1'
#
loop_
_entity.id
_entity.type
_entity.pdbx_description
1 polymer ?
#
loop_
_entity_poly.entity_id
_entity_poly.type
_entity_poly.pdbx_seq_one_letter_code
_entity_poly.pdbx_strand_id
1 'polypeptide(L)'
;AWCTIAMIFVSIFVLSSGLSSSSTIMIFLPILYEIFESLGYEKGKGDIFPAVMIASLAIICQIAQATTPISHAMTLIGFSSYNSYTGNNLEFGQYVMVAMPVGSLTAIGWVLVCRYVWRPDVSRLSRLDYDAIKGNEGPFSKQEKIAATVYLIVVVLWLAPGISKYLCPPAYPLLNKIHQCYPPIVAIILLHFIKVDGKPVLPYKEAISAVPFSTLLFMGALLELGTALANGDIGVSTWLGDTIGMFCTGVSPFMFIVVLAAMSVIQTNFMSNSVTSAICMAIAKPLS
;
A
#
# COMPACT_ATOMS: atom_id res chain seq x y z
N ALA A 1 24.04 14.17 -0.87
CA ALA A 1 23.12 14.24 0.28
C ALA A 1 21.65 14.07 -0.16
N TRP A 2 21.05 15.02 -0.93
CA TRP A 2 19.64 14.90 -1.33
C TRP A 2 19.37 13.72 -2.28
N CYS A 3 20.32 13.36 -3.15
CA CYS A 3 20.20 12.15 -3.98
C CYS A 3 20.12 10.88 -3.12
N THR A 4 20.89 10.80 -2.05
CA THR A 4 20.87 9.67 -1.10
C THR A 4 19.52 9.58 -0.39
N ILE A 5 18.98 10.70 0.09
CA ILE A 5 17.65 10.76 0.71
C ILE A 5 16.58 10.33 -0.30
N ALA A 6 16.65 10.84 -1.54
CA ALA A 6 15.73 10.46 -2.59
C ALA A 6 15.80 8.95 -2.91
N MET A 7 16.99 8.36 -2.97
CA MET A 7 17.15 6.92 -3.17
C MET A 7 16.52 6.12 -2.03
N ILE A 8 16.75 6.52 -0.76
CA ILE A 8 16.12 5.88 0.40
C ILE A 8 14.59 5.97 0.28
N PHE A 9 14.05 7.15 -0.02
CA PHE A 9 12.61 7.37 -0.14
C PHE A 9 11.99 6.58 -1.30
N VAL A 10 12.67 6.50 -2.44
CA VAL A 10 12.25 5.66 -3.57
C VAL A 10 12.27 4.18 -3.19
N SER A 11 13.30 3.72 -2.47
CA SER A 11 13.39 2.32 -2.01
C SER A 11 12.26 1.99 -1.04
N ILE A 12 11.96 2.88 -0.08
CA ILE A 12 10.82 2.74 0.83
C ILE A 12 9.51 2.68 0.04
N PHE A 13 9.32 3.58 -0.92
CA PHE A 13 8.11 3.66 -1.74
C PHE A 13 7.89 2.37 -2.55
N VAL A 14 8.92 1.93 -3.26
CA VAL A 14 8.85 0.72 -4.09
C VAL A 14 8.55 -0.52 -3.25
N LEU A 15 9.25 -0.70 -2.13
CA LEU A 15 9.02 -1.85 -1.26
C LEU A 15 7.64 -1.79 -0.59
N SER A 16 7.22 -0.64 -0.10
CA SER A 16 5.90 -0.47 0.52
C SER A 16 4.73 -0.59 -0.45
N SER A 17 4.96 -0.39 -1.75
CA SER A 17 3.93 -0.64 -2.77
C SER A 17 3.59 -2.13 -2.90
N GLY A 18 4.48 -3.02 -2.50
CA GLY A 18 4.29 -4.48 -2.56
C GLY A 18 4.25 -5.19 -1.22
N LEU A 19 4.74 -4.55 -0.16
CA LEU A 19 4.80 -5.09 1.20
C LEU A 19 3.94 -4.26 2.15
N SER A 20 3.60 -4.84 3.30
CA SER A 20 2.92 -4.08 4.36
C SER A 20 3.83 -2.98 4.93
N SER A 21 3.25 -1.87 5.41
CA SER A 21 4.01 -0.82 6.10
C SER A 21 4.85 -1.37 7.24
N SER A 22 4.28 -2.27 8.04
CA SER A 22 4.98 -2.85 9.19
C SER A 22 6.25 -3.57 8.75
N SER A 23 6.18 -4.37 7.69
CA SER A 23 7.36 -5.06 7.14
C SER A 23 8.40 -4.09 6.62
N THR A 24 7.98 -3.07 5.87
CA THR A 24 8.90 -2.05 5.34
C THR A 24 9.55 -1.24 6.47
N ILE A 25 8.77 -0.86 7.50
CA ILE A 25 9.31 -0.14 8.65
C ILE A 25 10.32 -1.00 9.41
N MET A 26 10.06 -2.29 9.61
CA MET A 26 10.99 -3.21 10.27
C MET A 26 12.32 -3.34 9.51
N ILE A 27 12.31 -3.22 8.19
CA ILE A 27 13.52 -3.27 7.36
C ILE A 27 14.27 -1.94 7.43
N PHE A 28 13.57 -0.82 7.21
CA PHE A 28 14.25 0.48 7.05
C PHE A 28 14.58 1.16 8.38
N LEU A 29 13.85 0.91 9.45
CA LEU A 29 14.09 1.59 10.71
C LEU A 29 15.48 1.27 11.31
N PRO A 30 15.95 0.01 11.35
CA PRO A 30 17.32 -0.29 11.76
C PRO A 30 18.37 0.38 10.87
N ILE A 31 18.17 0.35 9.54
CA ILE A 31 19.08 0.97 8.57
C ILE A 31 19.20 2.48 8.84
N LEU A 32 18.06 3.15 9.09
CA LEU A 32 18.07 4.57 9.43
C LEU A 32 18.82 4.84 10.74
N TYR A 33 18.66 3.99 11.75
CA TYR A 33 19.40 4.12 13.00
C TYR A 33 20.90 3.95 12.81
N GLU A 34 21.35 2.98 12.02
CA GLU A 34 22.77 2.82 11.68
C GLU A 34 23.33 4.05 10.94
N ILE A 35 22.56 4.61 10.01
CA ILE A 35 22.90 5.86 9.33
C ILE A 35 23.04 6.99 10.35
N PHE A 36 22.10 7.15 11.28
CA PHE A 36 22.14 8.22 12.27
C PHE A 36 23.35 8.07 13.19
N GLU A 37 23.65 6.86 13.64
CA GLU A 37 24.78 6.56 14.51
C GLU A 37 26.10 6.82 13.81
N SER A 38 26.26 6.39 12.55
CA SER A 38 27.45 6.65 11.73
C SER A 38 27.70 8.14 11.46
N LEU A 39 26.63 8.95 11.43
CA LEU A 39 26.70 10.40 11.26
C LEU A 39 26.87 11.17 12.59
N GLY A 40 26.94 10.45 13.72
CA GLY A 40 27.12 11.04 15.05
C GLY A 40 25.88 11.77 15.59
N TYR A 41 24.68 11.31 15.20
CA TYR A 41 23.44 11.78 15.82
C TYR A 41 23.18 11.00 17.12
N GLU A 42 22.91 11.70 18.20
CA GLU A 42 22.61 11.11 19.51
C GLU A 42 21.12 11.14 19.79
N LYS A 43 20.60 10.05 20.37
CA LYS A 43 19.20 9.97 20.80
C LYS A 43 18.87 11.09 21.81
N GLY A 44 17.76 11.78 21.58
CA GLY A 44 17.24 12.78 22.52
C GLY A 44 17.81 14.20 22.39
N LYS A 45 18.74 14.46 21.47
CA LYS A 45 19.28 15.82 21.24
C LYS A 45 18.38 16.74 20.40
N GLY A 46 17.22 16.26 19.93
CA GLY A 46 16.27 17.09 19.19
C GLY A 46 16.70 17.48 17.77
N ASP A 47 17.63 16.74 17.18
CA ASP A 47 18.07 16.97 15.80
C ASP A 47 16.92 16.75 14.82
N ILE A 48 16.69 17.73 13.94
CA ILE A 48 15.57 17.71 12.98
C ILE A 48 15.76 16.61 11.93
N PHE A 49 16.99 16.33 11.49
CA PHE A 49 17.25 15.36 10.42
C PHE A 49 16.76 13.95 10.75
N PRO A 50 17.12 13.31 11.88
CA PRO A 50 16.59 12.00 12.25
C PRO A 50 15.05 11.98 12.38
N ALA A 51 14.48 13.03 12.97
CA ALA A 51 13.02 13.14 13.12
C ALA A 51 12.31 13.19 11.77
N VAL A 52 12.80 13.99 10.82
CA VAL A 52 12.26 14.07 9.46
C VAL A 52 12.39 12.74 8.72
N MET A 53 13.52 12.03 8.85
CA MET A 53 13.73 10.75 8.19
C MET A 53 12.78 9.66 8.73
N ILE A 54 12.60 9.58 10.06
CA ILE A 54 11.66 8.62 10.67
C ILE A 54 10.22 8.96 10.31
N ALA A 55 9.83 10.24 10.38
CA ALA A 55 8.51 10.68 9.94
C ALA A 55 8.28 10.37 8.46
N SER A 56 9.29 10.57 7.61
CA SER A 56 9.23 10.27 6.19
C SER A 56 9.08 8.78 5.92
N LEU A 57 9.75 7.92 6.68
CA LEU A 57 9.55 6.47 6.59
C LEU A 57 8.08 6.11 6.77
N ALA A 58 7.45 6.62 7.83
CA ALA A 58 6.03 6.36 8.10
C ALA A 58 5.12 6.92 7.00
N ILE A 59 5.32 8.17 6.59
CA ILE A 59 4.47 8.87 5.61
C ILE A 59 4.59 8.24 4.22
N ILE A 60 5.81 7.96 3.76
CA ILE A 60 6.04 7.36 2.44
C ILE A 60 5.48 5.94 2.40
N CYS A 61 5.59 5.15 3.48
CA CYS A 61 4.95 3.86 3.59
C CYS A 61 3.43 3.95 3.40
N GLN A 62 2.77 4.92 4.04
CA GLN A 62 1.32 5.10 3.91
C GLN A 62 0.92 5.55 2.50
N ILE A 63 1.66 6.46 1.89
CA ILE A 63 1.42 6.89 0.50
C ILE A 63 1.57 5.70 -0.45
N ALA A 64 2.65 4.93 -0.31
CA ALA A 64 2.95 3.80 -1.18
C ALA A 64 1.89 2.68 -1.08
N GLN A 65 1.35 2.42 0.11
CA GLN A 65 0.29 1.43 0.31
C GLN A 65 -1.00 1.73 -0.45
N ALA A 66 -1.27 2.99 -0.75
CA ALA A 66 -2.43 3.36 -1.56
C ALA A 66 -2.22 3.12 -3.07
N THR A 67 -0.99 2.82 -3.51
CA THR A 67 -0.68 2.70 -4.94
C THR A 67 -0.99 1.34 -5.54
N THR A 68 -1.08 0.30 -4.71
CA THR A 68 -1.44 -1.06 -5.15
C THR A 68 -2.49 -1.68 -4.22
N PRO A 69 -3.35 -2.56 -4.73
CA PRO A 69 -4.38 -3.20 -3.90
C PRO A 69 -3.83 -4.28 -2.95
N ILE A 70 -2.57 -4.68 -3.07
CA ILE A 70 -1.98 -5.77 -2.29
C ILE A 70 -1.30 -5.34 -1.00
N SER A 71 -0.88 -4.11 -0.93
CA SER A 71 -0.06 -3.62 0.19
C SER A 71 -0.87 -3.20 1.42
N HIS A 72 -2.16 -2.92 1.26
CA HIS A 72 -3.03 -2.51 2.36
C HIS A 72 -4.44 -3.09 2.28
N ALA A 73 -4.94 -3.58 3.41
CA ALA A 73 -6.27 -4.17 3.52
C ALA A 73 -7.40 -3.20 3.12
N MET A 74 -7.27 -1.91 3.43
CA MET A 74 -8.30 -0.92 3.08
C MET A 74 -8.44 -0.72 1.57
N THR A 75 -7.34 -0.81 0.84
CA THR A 75 -7.36 -0.74 -0.62
C THR A 75 -8.12 -1.92 -1.22
N LEU A 76 -7.93 -3.13 -0.65
CA LEU A 76 -8.69 -4.31 -1.05
C LEU A 76 -10.19 -4.18 -0.75
N ILE A 77 -10.55 -3.59 0.40
CA ILE A 77 -11.96 -3.32 0.74
C ILE A 77 -12.58 -2.36 -0.28
N GLY A 78 -11.88 -1.26 -0.60
CA GLY A 78 -12.34 -0.31 -1.62
C GLY A 78 -12.54 -0.95 -2.98
N PHE A 79 -11.59 -1.76 -3.39
CA PHE A 79 -11.60 -2.51 -4.63
C PHE A 79 -12.79 -3.49 -4.71
N SER A 80 -12.98 -4.29 -3.65
CA SER A 80 -14.07 -5.26 -3.53
C SER A 80 -15.44 -4.57 -3.49
N SER A 81 -15.55 -3.46 -2.75
CA SER A 81 -16.79 -2.69 -2.66
C SER A 81 -17.17 -2.06 -4.00
N TYR A 82 -16.20 -1.50 -4.72
CA TYR A 82 -16.44 -0.97 -6.06
C TYR A 82 -17.01 -2.06 -6.99
N ASN A 83 -16.39 -3.23 -7.03
CA ASN A 83 -16.84 -4.34 -7.85
C ASN A 83 -18.27 -4.80 -7.48
N SER A 84 -18.54 -4.87 -6.17
CA SER A 84 -19.88 -5.26 -5.67
C SER A 84 -20.96 -4.23 -6.00
N TYR A 85 -20.63 -2.93 -5.94
CA TYR A 85 -21.62 -1.86 -6.13
C TYR A 85 -21.91 -1.57 -7.60
N THR A 86 -20.88 -1.60 -8.44
CA THR A 86 -21.05 -1.25 -9.87
C THR A 86 -21.36 -2.45 -10.74
N GLY A 87 -21.17 -3.68 -10.24
CA GLY A 87 -21.20 -4.89 -11.05
C GLY A 87 -20.04 -4.98 -12.05
N ASN A 88 -19.14 -4.01 -12.06
CA ASN A 88 -17.94 -3.99 -12.90
C ASN A 88 -16.82 -4.74 -12.20
N ASN A 89 -15.93 -5.32 -12.99
CA ASN A 89 -14.75 -5.99 -12.47
C ASN A 89 -13.55 -5.07 -12.68
N LEU A 90 -13.21 -4.27 -11.66
CA LEU A 90 -12.01 -3.44 -11.69
C LEU A 90 -10.78 -4.35 -11.72
N GLU A 91 -9.93 -4.17 -12.71
CA GLU A 91 -8.71 -4.94 -12.84
C GLU A 91 -7.60 -4.33 -11.97
N PHE A 92 -6.72 -5.18 -11.45
CA PHE A 92 -5.54 -4.78 -10.68
C PHE A 92 -4.72 -3.71 -11.44
N GLY A 93 -4.45 -3.96 -12.72
CA GLY A 93 -3.68 -3.03 -13.55
C GLY A 93 -4.35 -1.67 -13.75
N GLN A 94 -5.68 -1.65 -13.87
CA GLN A 94 -6.44 -0.39 -13.99
C GLN A 94 -6.31 0.47 -12.72
N TYR A 95 -6.40 -0.16 -11.55
CA TYR A 95 -6.20 0.53 -10.29
C TYR A 95 -4.80 1.12 -10.19
N VAL A 96 -3.77 0.30 -10.46
CA VAL A 96 -2.36 0.72 -10.39
C VAL A 96 -2.06 1.85 -11.38
N MET A 97 -2.62 1.81 -12.60
CA MET A 97 -2.44 2.89 -13.59
C MET A 97 -2.92 4.25 -13.11
N VAL A 98 -3.92 4.29 -12.25
CA VAL A 98 -4.43 5.55 -11.66
C VAL A 98 -3.73 5.88 -10.35
N ALA A 99 -3.61 4.90 -9.46
CA ALA A 99 -3.12 5.10 -8.10
C ALA A 99 -1.60 5.34 -8.04
N MET A 100 -0.81 4.68 -8.89
CA MET A 100 0.65 4.82 -8.89
C MET A 100 1.12 6.25 -9.27
N PRO A 101 0.62 6.89 -10.34
CA PRO A 101 0.95 8.28 -10.62
C PRO A 101 0.57 9.24 -9.49
N VAL A 102 -0.63 9.09 -8.93
CA VAL A 102 -1.10 9.93 -7.81
C VAL A 102 -0.22 9.76 -6.59
N GLY A 103 0.07 8.51 -6.19
CA GLY A 103 0.97 8.21 -5.08
C GLY A 103 2.39 8.73 -5.31
N SER A 104 2.91 8.57 -6.52
CA SER A 104 4.25 9.08 -6.89
C SER A 104 4.31 10.60 -6.78
N LEU A 105 3.31 11.32 -7.30
CA LEU A 105 3.24 12.77 -7.19
C LEU A 105 3.12 13.22 -5.72
N THR A 106 2.34 12.50 -4.91
CA THR A 106 2.22 12.79 -3.47
C THR A 106 3.53 12.55 -2.75
N ALA A 107 4.26 11.47 -3.06
CA ALA A 107 5.58 11.19 -2.49
C ALA A 107 6.61 12.27 -2.90
N ILE A 108 6.60 12.71 -4.16
CA ILE A 108 7.43 13.83 -4.63
C ILE A 108 7.08 15.10 -3.86
N GLY A 109 5.79 15.39 -3.69
CA GLY A 109 5.31 16.52 -2.89
C GLY A 109 5.84 16.47 -1.45
N TRP A 110 5.86 15.29 -0.81
CA TRP A 110 6.46 15.12 0.50
C TRP A 110 7.96 15.40 0.52
N VAL A 111 8.70 14.91 -0.49
CA VAL A 111 10.14 15.23 -0.64
C VAL A 111 10.38 16.74 -0.73
N LEU A 112 9.52 17.46 -1.49
CA LEU A 112 9.59 18.90 -1.60
C LEU A 112 9.30 19.59 -0.26
N VAL A 113 8.32 19.12 0.50
CA VAL A 113 8.05 19.60 1.87
C VAL A 113 9.27 19.40 2.77
N CYS A 114 9.87 18.21 2.77
CA CYS A 114 11.09 17.94 3.53
C CYS A 114 12.22 18.91 3.13
N ARG A 115 12.38 19.18 1.84
CA ARG A 115 13.47 20.00 1.33
C ARG A 115 13.29 21.51 1.56
N TYR A 116 12.07 22.01 1.41
CA TYR A 116 11.81 23.47 1.39
C TYR A 116 11.13 23.97 2.66
N VAL A 117 10.37 23.14 3.36
CA VAL A 117 9.65 23.52 4.59
C VAL A 117 10.46 23.09 5.82
N TRP A 118 10.73 21.81 5.98
CA TRP A 118 11.45 21.26 7.14
C TRP A 118 12.95 21.60 7.13
N ARG A 119 13.57 21.64 5.96
CA ARG A 119 14.96 22.03 5.72
C ARG A 119 15.96 21.39 6.70
N PRO A 120 15.95 20.06 6.88
CA PRO A 120 16.89 19.40 7.76
C PRO A 120 18.32 19.66 7.28
N ASP A 121 19.25 19.78 8.22
CA ASP A 121 20.67 19.87 7.88
C ASP A 121 21.16 18.51 7.36
N VAL A 122 21.43 18.46 6.07
CA VAL A 122 21.91 17.27 5.36
C VAL A 122 23.43 17.29 5.13
N SER A 123 24.14 18.26 5.68
CA SER A 123 25.59 18.44 5.46
C SER A 123 26.39 17.21 5.92
N ARG A 124 26.00 16.61 7.03
CA ARG A 124 26.65 15.40 7.57
C ARG A 124 26.52 14.20 6.64
N LEU A 125 25.46 14.13 5.81
CA LEU A 125 25.25 13.01 4.90
C LEU A 125 26.32 12.89 3.80
N SER A 126 27.06 13.97 3.53
CA SER A 126 28.21 13.92 2.61
C SER A 126 29.41 13.13 3.17
N ARG A 127 29.41 12.86 4.47
CA ARG A 127 30.45 12.09 5.18
C ARG A 127 30.06 10.63 5.39
N LEU A 128 28.93 10.23 4.83
CA LEU A 128 28.43 8.86 4.97
C LEU A 128 29.40 7.89 4.30
N ASP A 129 29.97 7.00 5.09
CA ASP A 129 30.76 5.90 4.59
C ASP A 129 29.82 4.74 4.20
N TYR A 130 29.60 4.59 2.90
CA TYR A 130 28.73 3.54 2.36
C TYR A 130 29.30 2.14 2.62
N ASP A 131 30.61 1.99 2.72
CA ASP A 131 31.22 0.69 2.97
C ASP A 131 31.05 0.26 4.45
N ALA A 132 30.97 1.22 5.37
CA ALA A 132 30.70 0.96 6.78
C ALA A 132 29.23 0.50 6.99
N ILE A 133 28.28 0.99 6.19
CA ILE A 133 26.85 0.64 6.28
C ILE A 133 26.54 -0.66 5.51
N LYS A 134 27.39 -1.02 4.55
CA LYS A 134 27.20 -2.18 3.69
C LYS A 134 27.25 -3.52 4.42
N GLY A 135 27.40 -3.54 5.73
CA GLY A 135 27.35 -4.75 6.56
C GLY A 135 28.10 -5.95 5.95
N ASN A 136 28.32 -6.99 6.70
CA ASN A 136 28.84 -8.27 6.20
C ASN A 136 27.75 -9.09 5.47
N GLU A 137 26.81 -8.43 4.79
CA GLU A 137 25.77 -9.11 4.03
C GLU A 137 26.39 -9.72 2.78
N GLY A 138 26.52 -11.03 2.78
CA GLY A 138 26.93 -11.83 1.63
C GLY A 138 25.92 -11.71 0.48
N PRO A 139 26.21 -12.28 -0.69
CA PRO A 139 25.27 -12.31 -1.80
C PRO A 139 23.98 -13.02 -1.39
N PHE A 140 22.85 -12.56 -1.94
CA PHE A 140 21.54 -13.19 -1.71
C PHE A 140 21.61 -14.70 -1.64
N SER A 141 21.08 -15.28 -0.59
CA SER A 141 21.00 -16.73 -0.42
C SER A 141 20.13 -17.35 -1.53
N LYS A 142 20.27 -18.66 -1.74
CA LYS A 142 19.44 -19.37 -2.71
C LYS A 142 17.94 -19.24 -2.38
N GLN A 143 17.60 -19.25 -1.08
CA GLN A 143 16.23 -19.12 -0.59
C GLN A 143 15.65 -17.75 -0.93
N GLU A 144 16.40 -16.67 -0.66
CA GLU A 144 15.99 -15.29 -0.98
C GLU A 144 15.80 -15.08 -2.48
N LYS A 145 16.70 -15.59 -3.30
CA LYS A 145 16.57 -15.51 -4.78
C LYS A 145 15.31 -16.21 -5.28
N ILE A 146 15.02 -17.41 -4.76
CA ILE A 146 13.81 -18.15 -5.14
C ILE A 146 12.56 -17.39 -4.68
N ALA A 147 12.52 -16.93 -3.44
CA ALA A 147 11.39 -16.17 -2.91
C ALA A 147 11.14 -14.87 -3.70
N ALA A 148 12.20 -14.11 -3.99
CA ALA A 148 12.12 -12.89 -4.79
C ALA A 148 11.65 -13.18 -6.23
N THR A 149 12.15 -14.24 -6.85
CA THR A 149 11.74 -14.63 -8.21
C THR A 149 10.27 -15.03 -8.26
N VAL A 150 9.81 -15.84 -7.32
CA VAL A 150 8.40 -16.25 -7.22
C VAL A 150 7.50 -15.03 -6.96
N TYR A 151 7.91 -14.13 -6.07
CA TYR A 151 7.19 -12.89 -5.81
C TYR A 151 7.05 -12.03 -7.08
N LEU A 152 8.14 -11.83 -7.82
CA LEU A 152 8.12 -11.08 -9.08
C LEU A 152 7.19 -11.72 -10.13
N ILE A 153 7.18 -13.05 -10.22
CA ILE A 153 6.25 -13.78 -11.10
C ILE A 153 4.80 -13.48 -10.71
N VAL A 154 4.46 -13.50 -9.42
CA VAL A 154 3.10 -13.16 -8.95
C VAL A 154 2.73 -11.74 -9.35
N VAL A 155 3.62 -10.77 -9.15
CA VAL A 155 3.39 -9.37 -9.53
C VAL A 155 3.16 -9.24 -11.05
N VAL A 156 3.98 -9.91 -11.86
CA VAL A 156 3.81 -9.94 -13.32
C VAL A 156 2.46 -10.55 -13.70
N LEU A 157 2.06 -11.64 -13.06
CA LEU A 157 0.75 -12.28 -13.32
C LEU A 157 -0.43 -11.39 -12.94
N TRP A 158 -0.31 -10.56 -11.92
CA TRP A 158 -1.35 -9.58 -11.56
C TRP A 158 -1.44 -8.42 -12.55
N LEU A 159 -0.32 -7.99 -13.11
CA LEU A 159 -0.27 -6.92 -14.11
C LEU A 159 -0.61 -7.42 -15.52
N ALA A 160 -0.42 -8.73 -15.76
CA ALA A 160 -0.57 -9.32 -17.10
C ALA A 160 -1.92 -9.08 -17.77
N PRO A 161 -3.10 -9.18 -17.10
CA PRO A 161 -4.38 -8.88 -17.74
C PRO A 161 -4.44 -7.44 -18.26
N GLY A 162 -4.11 -6.45 -17.42
CA GLY A 162 -4.12 -5.04 -17.80
C GLY A 162 -3.15 -4.73 -18.94
N ILE A 163 -1.95 -5.30 -18.90
CA ILE A 163 -0.93 -5.11 -19.93
C ILE A 163 -1.35 -5.79 -21.24
N SER A 164 -1.87 -7.03 -21.17
CA SER A 164 -2.26 -7.79 -22.35
C SER A 164 -3.38 -7.14 -23.14
N LYS A 165 -4.26 -6.40 -22.47
CA LYS A 165 -5.35 -5.65 -23.12
C LYS A 165 -4.84 -4.70 -24.21
N TYR A 166 -3.67 -4.10 -23.99
CA TYR A 166 -3.06 -3.13 -24.91
C TYR A 166 -1.97 -3.73 -25.79
N LEU A 167 -1.12 -4.62 -25.26
CA LEU A 167 0.03 -5.17 -25.99
C LEU A 167 -0.30 -6.45 -26.73
N CYS A 168 -1.20 -7.28 -26.21
CA CYS A 168 -1.56 -8.57 -26.81
C CYS A 168 -3.05 -8.88 -26.59
N PRO A 169 -3.97 -8.18 -27.28
CA PRO A 169 -5.42 -8.34 -27.09
C PRO A 169 -5.93 -9.78 -27.18
N PRO A 170 -5.37 -10.68 -28.01
CA PRO A 170 -5.81 -12.07 -28.06
C PRO A 170 -5.57 -12.86 -26.76
N ALA A 171 -4.56 -12.49 -25.96
CA ALA A 171 -4.25 -13.15 -24.68
C ALA A 171 -5.13 -12.64 -23.53
N TYR A 172 -5.72 -11.45 -23.66
CA TYR A 172 -6.53 -10.83 -22.62
C TYR A 172 -7.68 -11.71 -22.10
N PRO A 173 -8.52 -12.34 -22.95
CA PRO A 173 -9.64 -13.15 -22.48
C PRO A 173 -9.21 -14.36 -21.65
N LEU A 174 -8.02 -14.90 -21.91
CA LEU A 174 -7.46 -16.02 -21.13
C LEU A 174 -6.91 -15.53 -19.79
N LEU A 175 -6.12 -14.45 -19.80
CA LEU A 175 -5.48 -13.92 -18.60
C LEU A 175 -6.49 -13.31 -17.64
N ASN A 176 -7.54 -12.66 -18.15
CA ASN A 176 -8.60 -12.06 -17.33
C ASN A 176 -9.50 -13.08 -16.63
N LYS A 177 -9.47 -14.34 -17.04
CA LYS A 177 -10.15 -15.43 -16.31
C LYS A 177 -9.40 -15.88 -15.05
N ILE A 178 -8.11 -15.53 -14.93
CA ILE A 178 -7.30 -15.87 -13.78
C ILE A 178 -7.68 -14.93 -12.63
N HIS A 179 -8.41 -15.46 -11.65
CA HIS A 179 -8.76 -14.67 -10.47
C HIS A 179 -7.51 -14.25 -9.71
N GLN A 180 -7.48 -13.02 -9.19
CA GLN A 180 -6.32 -12.40 -8.53
C GLN A 180 -5.77 -13.22 -7.35
N CYS A 181 -6.58 -14.08 -6.73
CA CYS A 181 -6.13 -14.94 -5.63
C CYS A 181 -5.29 -16.15 -6.09
N TYR A 182 -5.39 -16.59 -7.33
CA TYR A 182 -4.71 -17.82 -7.77
C TYR A 182 -3.18 -17.69 -7.81
N PRO A 183 -2.59 -16.63 -8.37
CA PRO A 183 -1.13 -16.51 -8.41
C PRO A 183 -0.47 -16.60 -7.03
N PRO A 184 -0.89 -15.87 -5.98
CA PRO A 184 -0.26 -15.98 -4.67
C PRO A 184 -0.51 -17.33 -3.98
N ILE A 185 -1.68 -17.96 -4.17
CA ILE A 185 -1.95 -19.30 -3.62
C ILE A 185 -0.97 -20.32 -4.22
N VAL A 186 -0.84 -20.31 -5.55
CA VAL A 186 0.10 -21.20 -6.25
C VAL A 186 1.53 -20.91 -5.79
N ALA A 187 1.91 -19.64 -5.63
CA ALA A 187 3.22 -19.25 -5.17
C ALA A 187 3.55 -19.79 -3.76
N ILE A 188 2.62 -19.68 -2.81
CA ILE A 188 2.79 -20.22 -1.46
C ILE A 188 2.99 -21.74 -1.51
N ILE A 189 2.19 -22.45 -2.31
CA ILE A 189 2.30 -23.89 -2.50
C ILE A 189 3.68 -24.24 -3.08
N LEU A 190 4.10 -23.55 -4.14
CA LEU A 190 5.41 -23.78 -4.78
C LEU A 190 6.56 -23.55 -3.80
N LEU A 191 6.54 -22.45 -3.05
CA LEU A 191 7.58 -22.14 -2.06
C LEU A 191 7.65 -23.18 -0.93
N HIS A 192 6.53 -23.85 -0.61
CA HIS A 192 6.53 -24.95 0.35
C HIS A 192 7.19 -26.22 -0.22
N PHE A 193 6.95 -26.54 -1.49
CA PHE A 193 7.52 -27.75 -2.11
C PHE A 193 8.96 -27.57 -2.55
N ILE A 194 9.38 -26.35 -2.91
CA ILE A 194 10.78 -26.06 -3.26
C ILE A 194 11.64 -26.15 -1.99
N LYS A 195 12.64 -27.03 -2.00
CA LYS A 195 13.56 -27.22 -0.88
C LYS A 195 14.95 -26.70 -1.23
N VAL A 196 15.56 -26.02 -0.29
CA VAL A 196 16.97 -25.61 -0.32
C VAL A 196 17.62 -26.21 0.93
N ASP A 197 18.72 -26.92 0.74
CA ASP A 197 19.43 -27.61 1.83
C ASP A 197 18.52 -28.51 2.69
N GLY A 198 17.59 -29.21 2.04
CA GLY A 198 16.64 -30.15 2.67
C GLY A 198 15.45 -29.50 3.39
N LYS A 199 15.38 -28.16 3.47
CA LYS A 199 14.28 -27.43 4.12
C LYS A 199 13.45 -26.70 3.06
N PRO A 200 12.11 -26.62 3.21
CA PRO A 200 11.27 -25.83 2.32
C PRO A 200 11.65 -24.34 2.40
N VAL A 201 11.53 -23.63 1.28
CA VAL A 201 11.78 -22.17 1.23
C VAL A 201 10.78 -21.45 2.12
N LEU A 202 9.51 -21.89 2.14
CA LEU A 202 8.48 -21.40 3.04
C LEU A 202 7.87 -22.59 3.81
N PRO A 203 8.24 -22.79 5.09
CA PRO A 203 7.62 -23.81 5.92
C PRO A 203 6.15 -23.54 6.18
N TYR A 204 5.31 -24.56 6.12
CA TYR A 204 3.86 -24.44 6.33
C TYR A 204 3.49 -23.71 7.63
N LYS A 205 4.18 -24.06 8.73
CA LYS A 205 3.94 -23.44 10.04
C LYS A 205 4.21 -21.93 10.01
N GLU A 206 5.25 -21.49 9.34
CA GLU A 206 5.58 -20.07 9.19
C GLU A 206 4.55 -19.35 8.32
N ALA A 207 4.17 -19.97 7.20
CA ALA A 207 3.14 -19.43 6.32
C ALA A 207 1.82 -19.19 7.08
N ILE A 208 1.34 -20.17 7.86
CA ILE A 208 0.09 -20.04 8.62
C ILE A 208 0.22 -19.04 9.78
N SER A 209 1.34 -19.03 10.49
CA SER A 209 1.55 -18.08 11.60
C SER A 209 1.65 -16.64 11.16
N ALA A 210 2.04 -16.40 9.92
CA ALA A 210 2.10 -15.06 9.32
C ALA A 210 0.72 -14.52 8.89
N VAL A 211 -0.31 -15.38 8.84
CA VAL A 211 -1.67 -14.93 8.46
C VAL A 211 -2.29 -14.12 9.60
N PRO A 212 -2.64 -12.85 9.37
CA PRO A 212 -3.26 -12.00 10.39
C PRO A 212 -4.77 -12.31 10.50
N PHE A 213 -5.12 -13.44 11.12
CA PHE A 213 -6.52 -13.92 11.24
C PHE A 213 -7.48 -12.88 11.84
N SER A 214 -7.03 -12.12 12.85
CA SER A 214 -7.83 -11.04 13.43
C SER A 214 -8.18 -9.96 12.41
N THR A 215 -7.23 -9.60 11.56
CA THR A 215 -7.45 -8.63 10.46
C THR A 215 -8.41 -9.20 9.42
N LEU A 216 -8.30 -10.50 9.07
CA LEU A 216 -9.21 -11.14 8.12
C LEU A 216 -10.65 -11.18 8.65
N LEU A 217 -10.85 -11.56 9.91
CA LEU A 217 -12.17 -11.53 10.55
C LEU A 217 -12.75 -10.12 10.61
N PHE A 218 -11.93 -9.15 10.97
CA PHE A 218 -12.34 -7.74 10.99
C PHE A 218 -12.73 -7.23 9.60
N MET A 219 -11.96 -7.57 8.57
CA MET A 219 -12.30 -7.22 7.18
C MET A 219 -13.61 -7.86 6.73
N GLY A 220 -13.83 -9.15 7.06
CA GLY A 220 -15.09 -9.83 6.77
C GLY A 220 -16.27 -9.11 7.43
N ALA A 221 -16.17 -8.79 8.70
CA ALA A 221 -17.21 -8.04 9.43
C ALA A 221 -17.48 -6.66 8.81
N LEU A 222 -16.44 -5.94 8.35
CA LEU A 222 -16.61 -4.64 7.68
C LEU A 222 -17.29 -4.76 6.32
N LEU A 223 -16.97 -5.79 5.54
CA LEU A 223 -17.63 -6.04 4.25
C LEU A 223 -19.12 -6.33 4.47
N GLU A 224 -19.46 -7.17 5.45
CA GLU A 224 -20.86 -7.47 5.81
C GLU A 224 -21.58 -6.23 6.34
N LEU A 225 -20.95 -5.45 7.20
CA LEU A 225 -21.50 -4.18 7.67
C LEU A 225 -21.74 -3.20 6.51
N GLY A 226 -20.78 -3.09 5.58
CA GLY A 226 -20.93 -2.28 4.37
C GLY A 226 -22.10 -2.74 3.50
N THR A 227 -22.25 -4.05 3.33
CA THR A 227 -23.38 -4.66 2.60
C THR A 227 -24.71 -4.39 3.30
N ALA A 228 -24.76 -4.54 4.63
CA ALA A 228 -25.94 -4.24 5.43
C ALA A 228 -26.34 -2.75 5.33
N LEU A 229 -25.38 -1.84 5.49
CA LEU A 229 -25.64 -0.39 5.36
C LEU A 229 -26.09 0.01 3.96
N ALA A 230 -25.66 -0.74 2.94
CA ALA A 230 -26.04 -0.54 1.55
C ALA A 230 -27.39 -1.18 1.19
N ASN A 231 -27.97 -2.01 2.07
CA ASN A 231 -29.26 -2.65 1.85
C ASN A 231 -30.37 -1.61 1.98
N GLY A 232 -31.20 -1.48 0.92
CA GLY A 232 -32.32 -0.55 0.89
C GLY A 232 -33.38 -0.82 1.95
N ASP A 233 -33.56 -2.09 2.38
CA ASP A 233 -34.55 -2.49 3.38
C ASP A 233 -34.21 -1.94 4.78
N ILE A 234 -32.94 -1.69 5.06
CA ILE A 234 -32.48 -1.08 6.34
C ILE A 234 -32.71 0.43 6.35
N GLY A 235 -32.82 1.05 5.17
CA GLY A 235 -33.10 2.48 5.01
C GLY A 235 -31.93 3.42 5.29
N VAL A 236 -30.76 2.94 5.75
CA VAL A 236 -29.61 3.79 6.05
C VAL A 236 -29.03 4.40 4.78
N SER A 237 -28.90 3.62 3.71
CA SER A 237 -28.41 4.11 2.43
C SER A 237 -29.36 5.16 1.81
N THR A 238 -30.66 4.95 1.92
CA THR A 238 -31.68 5.90 1.49
C THR A 238 -31.60 7.20 2.29
N TRP A 239 -31.57 7.09 3.62
CA TRP A 239 -31.43 8.25 4.51
C TRP A 239 -30.12 9.05 4.24
N LEU A 240 -29.01 8.35 4.06
CA LEU A 240 -27.73 8.98 3.70
C LEU A 240 -27.83 9.65 2.33
N GLY A 241 -28.41 8.96 1.32
CA GLY A 241 -28.59 9.49 -0.02
C GLY A 241 -29.44 10.75 -0.03
N ASP A 242 -30.57 10.75 0.68
CA ASP A 242 -31.47 11.90 0.78
C ASP A 242 -30.80 13.07 1.52
N THR A 243 -30.14 12.78 2.66
CA THR A 243 -29.48 13.81 3.47
C THR A 243 -28.30 14.43 2.75
N ILE A 244 -27.45 13.63 2.15
CA ILE A 244 -26.24 14.11 1.46
C ILE A 244 -26.59 14.64 0.08
N GLY A 245 -27.59 14.04 -0.61
CA GLY A 245 -28.11 14.52 -1.87
C GLY A 245 -28.56 15.97 -1.81
N MET A 246 -29.16 16.42 -0.71
CA MET A 246 -29.53 17.82 -0.51
C MET A 246 -28.30 18.76 -0.55
N PHE A 247 -27.16 18.33 -0.02
CA PHE A 247 -25.92 19.12 -0.04
C PHE A 247 -25.14 18.98 -1.35
N CYS A 248 -25.40 17.94 -2.13
CA CYS A 248 -24.70 17.65 -3.40
C CYS A 248 -25.48 18.14 -4.63
N THR A 249 -26.71 18.64 -4.46
CA THR A 249 -27.52 19.16 -5.56
C THR A 249 -26.80 20.33 -6.24
N GLY A 250 -26.42 20.18 -7.51
CA GLY A 250 -25.69 21.20 -8.28
C GLY A 250 -24.16 21.19 -8.07
N VAL A 251 -23.62 20.28 -7.30
CA VAL A 251 -22.16 20.11 -7.13
C VAL A 251 -21.61 19.27 -8.27
N SER A 252 -20.50 19.72 -8.87
CA SER A 252 -19.83 18.93 -9.90
C SER A 252 -19.26 17.62 -9.34
N PRO A 253 -19.15 16.54 -10.12
CA PRO A 253 -18.54 15.28 -9.66
C PRO A 253 -17.14 15.47 -9.07
N PHE A 254 -16.35 16.37 -9.61
CA PHE A 254 -15.04 16.71 -9.09
C PHE A 254 -15.12 17.32 -7.69
N MET A 255 -16.02 18.30 -7.48
CA MET A 255 -16.18 18.92 -6.17
C MET A 255 -16.71 17.92 -5.14
N PHE A 256 -17.59 17.00 -5.53
CA PHE A 256 -18.04 15.90 -4.66
C PHE A 256 -16.88 15.04 -4.19
N ILE A 257 -15.98 14.65 -5.10
CA ILE A 257 -14.77 13.87 -4.75
C ILE A 257 -13.89 14.66 -3.77
N VAL A 258 -13.70 15.96 -4.00
CA VAL A 258 -12.89 16.82 -3.11
C VAL A 258 -13.51 16.90 -1.70
N VAL A 259 -14.83 17.09 -1.61
CA VAL A 259 -15.54 17.16 -0.33
C VAL A 259 -15.47 15.82 0.39
N LEU A 260 -15.70 14.71 -0.31
CA LEU A 260 -15.62 13.36 0.26
C LEU A 260 -14.20 13.05 0.76
N ALA A 261 -13.18 13.43 -0.01
CA ALA A 261 -11.79 13.28 0.39
C ALA A 261 -11.46 14.12 1.63
N ALA A 262 -11.87 15.40 1.67
CA ALA A 262 -11.67 16.25 2.83
C ALA A 262 -12.38 15.71 4.07
N MET A 263 -13.62 15.23 3.92
CA MET A 263 -14.38 14.61 5.00
C MET A 263 -13.68 13.36 5.52
N SER A 264 -13.17 12.49 4.63
CA SER A 264 -12.45 11.28 5.03
C SER A 264 -11.17 11.61 5.81
N VAL A 265 -10.42 12.62 5.39
CA VAL A 265 -9.22 13.09 6.11
C VAL A 265 -9.56 13.60 7.49
N ILE A 266 -10.64 14.35 7.65
CA ILE A 266 -11.09 14.85 8.96
C ILE A 266 -11.55 13.67 9.84
N GLN A 267 -12.41 12.79 9.33
CA GLN A 267 -12.97 11.67 10.07
C GLN A 267 -11.91 10.70 10.58
N THR A 268 -10.90 10.38 9.76
CA THR A 268 -9.86 9.41 10.14
C THR A 268 -8.98 9.89 11.32
N ASN A 269 -9.04 11.18 11.69
CA ASN A 269 -8.40 11.67 12.92
C ASN A 269 -9.20 11.36 14.21
N PHE A 270 -10.48 11.05 14.08
CA PHE A 270 -11.36 10.79 15.23
C PHE A 270 -11.81 9.34 15.32
N MET A 271 -11.70 8.58 14.23
CA MET A 271 -12.10 7.18 14.16
C MET A 271 -11.10 6.34 13.34
N SER A 272 -11.27 5.02 13.35
CA SER A 272 -10.37 4.15 12.57
C SER A 272 -10.53 4.36 11.07
N ASN A 273 -9.43 4.14 10.32
CA ASN A 273 -9.45 4.19 8.84
C ASN A 273 -10.51 3.27 8.24
N SER A 274 -10.76 2.13 8.88
CA SER A 274 -11.73 1.13 8.42
C SER A 274 -13.16 1.64 8.53
N VAL A 275 -13.49 2.28 9.63
CA VAL A 275 -14.83 2.91 9.85
C VAL A 275 -15.03 4.06 8.89
N THR A 276 -14.01 4.93 8.75
CA THR A 276 -14.05 6.02 7.77
C THR A 276 -14.27 5.51 6.35
N SER A 277 -13.56 4.45 5.94
CA SER A 277 -13.72 3.85 4.62
C SER A 277 -15.13 3.32 4.40
N ALA A 278 -15.70 2.60 5.39
CA ALA A 278 -17.07 2.08 5.29
C ALA A 278 -18.11 3.22 5.14
N ILE A 279 -17.96 4.29 5.91
CA ILE A 279 -18.85 5.46 5.82
C ILE A 279 -18.73 6.14 4.45
N CYS A 280 -17.48 6.39 3.98
CA CYS A 280 -17.26 7.03 2.69
C CYS A 280 -17.81 6.19 1.53
N MET A 281 -17.70 4.86 1.59
CA MET A 281 -18.28 3.96 0.59
C MET A 281 -19.80 3.98 0.61
N ALA A 282 -20.42 3.99 1.81
CA ALA A 282 -21.87 4.08 1.95
C ALA A 282 -22.43 5.39 1.38
N ILE A 283 -21.66 6.49 1.50
CA ILE A 283 -22.00 7.79 0.92
C ILE A 283 -21.81 7.81 -0.60
N ALA A 284 -20.74 7.23 -1.10
CA ALA A 284 -20.42 7.24 -2.52
C ALA A 284 -21.39 6.40 -3.36
N LYS A 285 -21.90 5.29 -2.81
CA LYS A 285 -22.77 4.34 -3.52
C LYS A 285 -24.05 4.96 -4.10
N PRO A 286 -24.87 5.74 -3.36
CA PRO A 286 -26.11 6.30 -3.89
C PRO A 286 -25.89 7.36 -4.96
N LEU A 287 -24.66 7.88 -5.09
CA LEU A 287 -24.30 9.01 -5.94
C LEU A 287 -23.46 8.58 -7.16
N SER A 288 -23.14 7.29 -7.28
CA SER A 288 -22.48 6.70 -8.45
C SER A 288 -23.49 6.10 -9.43
#